data_cb16a39dbac3a102d4c096327caa74c7
#
_entry.id   cb16a39dbac3a102d4c096327caa74c7
#
_cell.length_a   1.000
_cell.length_b   1.000
_cell.length_c   1.000
_cell.angle_alpha   90.00
_cell.angle_beta   90.00
_cell.angle_gamma   90.00
#
_symmetry.space_group_name_H-M   'P 1'
#
loop_
_entity.id
_entity.type
_entity.pdbx_description
1 polymer ?
#
loop_
_entity_poly.entity_id
_entity_poly.type
_entity_poly.pdbx_seq_one_letter_code
_entity_poly.pdbx_strand_id
1 'polypeptide(L)'
;GKGCGMTEGYNVIASVYDRLNAEIDYAKWADFVEEAFDKFLPNRPEIVLDLACGTGSMTRELAMRGYDMIGADGSAEMLSVAADRAYINVGTDDETRLPILYLHQDMRSFELYGTVGAVTCCLDSINYLTENADVEKCFSLVHNYLDPNGLFLFDVNSPYKFENVYGDNAYILEDENGADGENSVFCAWQNRYDRETRICDFYLTLFSEDEDGDGRYIRQDETQHERMYKTDD
;
A
#
# COMPACT_ATOMS: atom_id res chain seq x y z
N GLY A 1 -13.46 -20.03 27.50
CA GLY A 1 -12.78 -18.82 27.17
C GLY A 1 -13.15 -18.43 25.76
N LYS A 2 -13.93 -17.37 25.59
CA LYS A 2 -14.29 -16.84 24.29
C LYS A 2 -13.06 -16.07 23.76
N GLY A 3 -12.51 -16.46 22.61
CA GLY A 3 -11.52 -15.69 21.87
C GLY A 3 -12.14 -14.38 21.42
N CYS A 4 -11.47 -13.30 21.76
CA CYS A 4 -11.87 -11.94 21.43
C CYS A 4 -11.67 -11.73 19.92
N GLY A 5 -12.75 -11.45 19.20
CA GLY A 5 -12.73 -11.15 17.78
C GLY A 5 -12.08 -9.78 17.49
N MET A 6 -10.80 -9.80 17.15
CA MET A 6 -10.06 -8.63 16.67
C MET A 6 -9.73 -8.71 15.16
N THR A 7 -10.22 -9.71 14.44
CA THR A 7 -9.87 -9.94 13.03
C THR A 7 -10.84 -9.33 12.02
N GLU A 8 -12.05 -8.97 12.42
CA GLU A 8 -13.12 -8.57 11.49
C GLU A 8 -13.07 -7.09 11.08
N GLY A 9 -12.61 -6.19 11.95
CA GLY A 9 -12.58 -4.76 11.67
C GLY A 9 -11.55 -4.31 10.63
N TYR A 10 -10.50 -5.08 10.45
CA TYR A 10 -9.35 -4.73 9.62
C TYR A 10 -9.53 -5.07 8.14
N ASN A 11 -10.28 -6.11 7.81
CA ASN A 11 -10.63 -6.44 6.43
C ASN A 11 -11.40 -5.30 5.75
N VAL A 12 -12.17 -4.52 6.50
CA VAL A 12 -12.95 -3.40 5.98
C VAL A 12 -12.05 -2.27 5.50
N ILE A 13 -11.01 -1.90 6.27
CA ILE A 13 -10.08 -0.82 5.89
C ILE A 13 -9.27 -1.23 4.66
N ALA A 14 -8.76 -2.46 4.64
CA ALA A 14 -8.03 -3.00 3.49
C ALA A 14 -8.92 -3.05 2.23
N SER A 15 -10.20 -3.43 2.38
CA SER A 15 -11.16 -3.46 1.27
C SER A 15 -11.49 -2.06 0.75
N VAL A 16 -11.66 -1.07 1.64
CA VAL A 16 -11.87 0.33 1.24
C VAL A 16 -10.65 0.88 0.53
N TYR A 17 -9.45 0.61 1.05
CA TYR A 17 -8.20 0.99 0.41
C TYR A 17 -8.08 0.41 -1.01
N ASP A 18 -8.37 -0.87 -1.19
CA ASP A 18 -8.36 -1.52 -2.50
C ASP A 18 -9.40 -0.92 -3.46
N ARG A 19 -10.57 -0.53 -2.98
CA ARG A 19 -11.59 0.13 -3.80
C ARG A 19 -11.19 1.53 -4.22
N LEU A 20 -10.57 2.30 -3.32
CA LEU A 20 -9.98 3.60 -3.66
C LEU A 20 -8.93 3.47 -4.75
N ASN A 21 -8.24 2.34 -4.78
CA ASN A 21 -7.21 2.00 -5.74
C ASN A 21 -7.69 1.10 -6.89
N ALA A 22 -8.99 0.78 -6.98
CA ALA A 22 -9.54 -0.12 -8.00
C ALA A 22 -9.34 0.38 -9.44
N GLU A 23 -9.20 1.69 -9.64
CA GLU A 23 -8.92 2.31 -10.94
C GLU A 23 -7.44 2.26 -11.31
N ILE A 24 -6.55 1.84 -10.40
CA ILE A 24 -5.11 1.76 -10.65
C ILE A 24 -4.83 0.54 -11.52
N ASP A 25 -4.26 0.80 -12.69
CA ASP A 25 -3.75 -0.22 -13.58
C ASP A 25 -2.34 -0.66 -13.14
N TYR A 26 -2.28 -1.63 -12.23
CA TYR A 26 -1.01 -2.16 -11.71
C TYR A 26 -0.13 -2.77 -12.79
N ALA A 27 -0.71 -3.30 -13.87
CA ALA A 27 0.07 -3.81 -14.99
C ALA A 27 0.85 -2.68 -15.68
N LYS A 28 0.22 -1.53 -15.93
CA LYS A 28 0.93 -0.35 -16.47
C LYS A 28 1.96 0.22 -15.52
N TRP A 29 1.68 0.20 -14.21
CA TRP A 29 2.67 0.59 -13.22
C TRP A 29 3.89 -0.34 -13.24
N ALA A 30 3.67 -1.64 -13.34
CA ALA A 30 4.75 -2.61 -13.46
C ALA A 30 5.53 -2.46 -14.78
N ASP A 31 4.87 -2.14 -15.90
CA ASP A 31 5.54 -1.79 -17.16
C ASP A 31 6.49 -0.61 -16.96
N PHE A 32 6.03 0.46 -16.30
CA PHE A 32 6.86 1.61 -15.98
C PHE A 32 8.06 1.26 -15.08
N VAL A 33 7.84 0.40 -14.07
CA VAL A 33 8.92 -0.07 -13.18
C VAL A 33 9.95 -0.85 -13.98
N GLU A 34 9.53 -1.76 -14.87
CA GLU A 34 10.43 -2.54 -15.73
C GLU A 34 11.19 -1.65 -16.72
N GLU A 35 10.54 -0.65 -17.31
CA GLU A 35 11.22 0.35 -18.15
C GLU A 35 12.30 1.12 -17.38
N ALA A 36 12.04 1.46 -16.10
CA ALA A 36 13.03 2.10 -15.24
C ALA A 36 14.19 1.14 -14.92
N PHE A 37 13.91 -0.13 -14.64
CA PHE A 37 14.94 -1.14 -14.44
C PHE A 37 15.83 -1.30 -15.68
N ASP A 38 15.24 -1.45 -16.85
CA ASP A 38 15.95 -1.61 -18.12
C ASP A 38 16.80 -0.38 -18.45
N LYS A 39 16.34 0.81 -18.08
CA LYS A 39 17.03 2.06 -18.37
C LYS A 39 18.18 2.38 -17.41
N PHE A 40 18.03 2.07 -16.14
CA PHE A 40 18.93 2.55 -15.09
C PHE A 40 19.75 1.45 -14.42
N LEU A 41 19.36 0.18 -14.54
CA LEU A 41 20.14 -0.92 -13.99
C LEU A 41 21.03 -1.57 -15.04
N PRO A 42 22.23 -2.04 -14.67
CA PRO A 42 23.09 -2.75 -15.60
C PRO A 42 22.55 -4.14 -15.98
N ASN A 43 21.75 -4.74 -15.10
CA ASN A 43 21.10 -6.04 -15.28
C ASN A 43 19.73 -6.04 -14.61
N ARG A 44 18.87 -6.95 -15.05
CA ARG A 44 17.58 -7.20 -14.38
C ARG A 44 17.82 -7.55 -12.91
N PRO A 45 17.17 -6.89 -11.96
CA PRO A 45 17.31 -7.22 -10.53
C PRO A 45 16.70 -8.61 -10.26
N GLU A 46 17.38 -9.43 -9.47
CA GLU A 46 16.88 -10.74 -9.08
C GLU A 46 15.87 -10.60 -7.96
N ILE A 47 16.24 -9.90 -6.89
CA ILE A 47 15.41 -9.64 -5.72
C ILE A 47 14.98 -8.18 -5.71
N VAL A 48 13.68 -7.94 -5.52
CA VAL A 48 13.09 -6.60 -5.42
C VAL A 48 12.33 -6.46 -4.09
N LEU A 49 12.63 -5.41 -3.34
CA LEU A 49 11.86 -5.02 -2.17
C LEU A 49 10.75 -4.05 -2.59
N ASP A 50 9.51 -4.39 -2.28
CA ASP A 50 8.35 -3.48 -2.36
C ASP A 50 8.05 -2.95 -0.95
N LEU A 51 8.45 -1.72 -0.70
CA LEU A 51 8.41 -1.07 0.61
C LEU A 51 7.07 -0.33 0.77
N ALA A 52 6.41 -0.51 1.91
CA ALA A 52 5.02 -0.11 2.15
C ALA A 52 4.07 -0.74 1.12
N CYS A 53 4.14 -2.06 0.99
CA CYS A 53 3.46 -2.81 -0.09
C CYS A 53 1.93 -2.90 0.08
N GLY A 54 1.37 -2.54 1.23
CA GLY A 54 -0.06 -2.60 1.51
C GLY A 54 -0.63 -4.00 1.31
N THR A 55 -1.71 -4.11 0.54
CA THR A 55 -2.37 -5.39 0.18
C THR A 55 -1.62 -6.19 -0.90
N GLY A 56 -0.42 -5.76 -1.28
CA GLY A 56 0.49 -6.50 -2.13
C GLY A 56 0.15 -6.51 -3.63
N SER A 57 -0.70 -5.60 -4.10
CA SER A 57 -1.10 -5.59 -5.52
C SER A 57 0.08 -5.39 -6.46
N MET A 58 0.98 -4.44 -6.15
CA MET A 58 2.19 -4.20 -6.93
C MET A 58 3.22 -5.31 -6.75
N THR A 59 3.41 -5.77 -5.51
CA THR A 59 4.28 -6.91 -5.17
C THR A 59 3.90 -8.15 -5.99
N ARG A 60 2.60 -8.45 -6.02
CA ARG A 60 2.05 -9.59 -6.76
C ARG A 60 2.26 -9.45 -8.27
N GLU A 61 2.01 -8.27 -8.82
CA GLU A 61 2.21 -8.01 -10.25
C GLU A 61 3.67 -8.23 -10.66
N LEU A 62 4.62 -7.73 -9.89
CA LEU A 62 6.04 -7.95 -10.16
C LEU A 62 6.46 -9.42 -9.97
N ALA A 63 5.91 -10.11 -8.97
CA ALA A 63 6.16 -11.54 -8.79
C ALA A 63 5.65 -12.38 -9.97
N MET A 64 4.49 -12.05 -10.55
CA MET A 64 3.97 -12.70 -11.76
C MET A 64 4.86 -12.47 -12.99
N ARG A 65 5.63 -11.39 -13.00
CA ARG A 65 6.63 -11.09 -14.04
C ARG A 65 7.99 -11.79 -13.82
N GLY A 66 8.10 -12.58 -12.72
CA GLY A 66 9.26 -13.43 -12.44
C GLY A 66 10.33 -12.78 -11.57
N TYR A 67 10.02 -11.71 -10.84
CA TYR A 67 10.89 -11.18 -9.80
C TYR A 67 10.72 -11.96 -8.50
N ASP A 68 11.82 -12.17 -7.76
CA ASP A 68 11.77 -12.65 -6.39
C ASP A 68 11.47 -11.45 -5.47
N MET A 69 10.28 -11.48 -4.85
CA MET A 69 9.73 -10.31 -4.18
C MET A 69 9.80 -10.40 -2.67
N ILE A 70 10.22 -9.29 -2.06
CA ILE A 70 10.04 -9.02 -0.64
C ILE A 70 9.02 -7.88 -0.53
N GLY A 71 7.87 -8.12 0.11
CA GLY A 71 6.91 -7.08 0.44
C GLY A 71 7.01 -6.72 1.91
N ALA A 72 7.23 -5.46 2.24
CA ALA A 72 7.27 -4.99 3.62
C ALA A 72 6.20 -3.94 3.87
N ASP A 73 5.45 -4.08 4.96
CA ASP A 73 4.45 -3.11 5.38
C ASP A 73 4.34 -3.04 6.90
N GLY A 74 3.99 -1.86 7.43
CA GLY A 74 3.77 -1.64 8.85
C GLY A 74 2.43 -2.16 9.37
N SER A 75 1.49 -2.53 8.49
CA SER A 75 0.17 -3.06 8.84
C SER A 75 0.12 -4.58 8.67
N ALA A 76 -0.04 -5.29 9.79
CA ALA A 76 -0.21 -6.74 9.78
C ALA A 76 -1.48 -7.17 9.02
N GLU A 77 -2.50 -6.34 9.05
CA GLU A 77 -3.79 -6.57 8.41
C GLU A 77 -3.66 -6.48 6.89
N MET A 78 -3.00 -5.45 6.38
CA MET A 78 -2.69 -5.33 4.96
C MET A 78 -1.89 -6.53 4.46
N LEU A 79 -0.89 -6.95 5.24
CA LEU A 79 -0.07 -8.13 4.91
C LEU A 79 -0.85 -9.44 4.96
N SER A 80 -1.86 -9.57 5.82
CA SER A 80 -2.76 -10.74 5.81
C SER A 80 -3.48 -10.87 4.46
N VAL A 81 -4.06 -9.77 3.97
CA VAL A 81 -4.70 -9.72 2.66
C VAL A 81 -3.71 -10.00 1.54
N ALA A 82 -2.51 -9.42 1.62
CA ALA A 82 -1.45 -9.64 0.64
C ALA A 82 -1.02 -11.11 0.57
N ALA A 83 -0.90 -11.78 1.72
CA ALA A 83 -0.53 -13.19 1.80
C ALA A 83 -1.59 -14.11 1.17
N ASP A 84 -2.86 -13.83 1.39
CA ASP A 84 -3.97 -14.60 0.79
C ASP A 84 -3.99 -14.45 -0.75
N ARG A 85 -3.59 -13.29 -1.26
CA ARG A 85 -3.49 -13.01 -2.71
C ARG A 85 -2.21 -13.52 -3.37
N ALA A 86 -1.27 -14.08 -2.61
CA ALA A 86 -0.02 -14.62 -3.15
C ALA A 86 -0.20 -15.94 -3.91
N TYR A 87 -1.42 -16.47 -3.99
CA TYR A 87 -1.74 -17.70 -4.72
C TYR A 87 -2.33 -17.37 -6.08
N ILE A 88 -1.93 -18.16 -7.10
CA ILE A 88 -2.47 -18.08 -8.47
C ILE A 88 -2.92 -19.45 -8.95
N ASN A 89 -4.02 -19.49 -9.72
CA ASN A 89 -4.47 -20.69 -10.40
C ASN A 89 -3.78 -20.81 -11.76
N VAL A 90 -2.99 -21.84 -11.96
CA VAL A 90 -2.21 -22.09 -13.20
C VAL A 90 -2.94 -23.03 -14.14
N GLY A 91 -4.27 -23.02 -14.15
CA GLY A 91 -5.07 -23.84 -15.07
C GLY A 91 -5.19 -25.32 -14.72
N THR A 92 -4.75 -25.72 -13.53
CA THR A 92 -4.95 -27.01 -12.88
C THR A 92 -5.65 -26.77 -11.55
N ASP A 93 -6.23 -27.81 -10.93
CA ASP A 93 -6.85 -27.68 -9.61
C ASP A 93 -5.84 -27.34 -8.46
N ASP A 94 -4.57 -27.17 -8.81
CA ASP A 94 -3.51 -26.83 -7.87
C ASP A 94 -3.22 -25.31 -7.88
N GLU A 95 -3.37 -24.67 -6.73
CA GLU A 95 -2.93 -23.30 -6.50
C GLU A 95 -1.40 -23.24 -6.38
N THR A 96 -0.78 -22.36 -7.16
CA THR A 96 0.65 -22.11 -7.07
C THR A 96 0.91 -20.82 -6.29
N ARG A 97 1.75 -20.92 -5.26
CA ARG A 97 2.19 -19.76 -4.50
C ARG A 97 3.28 -19.01 -5.26
N LEU A 98 3.10 -17.70 -5.40
CA LEU A 98 4.12 -16.81 -5.96
C LEU A 98 5.34 -16.71 -5.02
N PRO A 99 6.55 -16.45 -5.54
CA PRO A 99 7.77 -16.28 -4.76
C PRO A 99 7.79 -14.93 -4.05
N ILE A 100 6.97 -14.76 -3.01
CA ILE A 100 6.87 -13.53 -2.24
C ILE A 100 7.12 -13.84 -0.76
N LEU A 101 8.05 -13.08 -0.18
CA LEU A 101 8.27 -13.01 1.27
C LEU A 101 7.64 -11.73 1.81
N TYR A 102 6.62 -11.84 2.65
CA TYR A 102 6.04 -10.69 3.34
C TYR A 102 6.65 -10.49 4.72
N LEU A 103 7.01 -9.25 5.04
CA LEU A 103 7.63 -8.84 6.30
C LEU A 103 6.79 -7.73 6.96
N HIS A 104 6.35 -7.96 8.19
CA HIS A 104 5.70 -6.94 8.99
C HIS A 104 6.76 -6.01 9.58
N GLN A 105 7.08 -4.94 8.86
CA GLN A 105 8.11 -3.99 9.23
C GLN A 105 7.76 -2.57 8.76
N ASP A 106 8.13 -1.59 9.58
CA ASP A 106 7.96 -0.17 9.28
C ASP A 106 9.08 0.32 8.35
N MET A 107 8.73 1.13 7.35
CA MET A 107 9.70 1.68 6.40
C MET A 107 10.79 2.55 7.04
N ARG A 108 10.60 3.00 8.29
CA ARG A 108 11.57 3.78 9.06
C ARG A 108 12.56 2.94 9.87
N SER A 109 12.36 1.63 9.91
CA SER A 109 13.14 0.74 10.79
C SER A 109 13.25 -0.70 10.27
N PHE A 110 13.05 -0.93 8.99
CA PHE A 110 13.12 -2.27 8.42
C PHE A 110 14.54 -2.84 8.38
N GLU A 111 14.62 -4.17 8.46
CA GLU A 111 15.87 -4.92 8.39
C GLU A 111 15.72 -6.07 7.40
N LEU A 112 16.76 -6.28 6.59
CA LEU A 112 16.86 -7.41 5.66
C LEU A 112 18.11 -8.24 5.98
N TYR A 113 18.06 -9.54 5.67
CA TYR A 113 19.23 -10.41 5.84
C TYR A 113 20.32 -10.23 4.79
N GLY A 114 20.04 -9.51 3.72
CA GLY A 114 20.97 -9.26 2.62
C GLY A 114 20.56 -8.01 1.86
N THR A 115 21.17 -7.82 0.69
CA THR A 115 20.86 -6.70 -0.19
C THR A 115 19.92 -7.11 -1.31
N VAL A 116 19.30 -6.13 -1.96
CA VAL A 116 18.35 -6.28 -3.05
C VAL A 116 18.79 -5.44 -4.25
N GLY A 117 18.47 -5.89 -5.47
CA GLY A 117 18.85 -5.19 -6.70
C GLY A 117 18.02 -3.93 -6.95
N ALA A 118 16.79 -3.88 -6.45
CA ALA A 118 15.93 -2.71 -6.54
C ALA A 118 14.99 -2.61 -5.34
N VAL A 119 14.56 -1.39 -5.05
CA VAL A 119 13.49 -1.08 -4.09
C VAL A 119 12.42 -0.26 -4.80
N THR A 120 11.16 -0.68 -4.67
CA THR A 120 9.99 0.10 -5.06
C THR A 120 9.27 0.60 -3.81
N CYS A 121 8.72 1.81 -3.86
CA CYS A 121 7.85 2.37 -2.84
C CYS A 121 6.80 3.22 -3.55
N CYS A 122 5.75 2.55 -4.02
CA CYS A 122 4.79 3.11 -4.96
C CYS A 122 3.49 3.57 -4.27
N LEU A 123 2.72 4.38 -5.01
CA LEU A 123 1.40 4.86 -4.62
C LEU A 123 1.43 5.70 -3.35
N ASP A 124 2.16 6.83 -3.45
CA ASP A 124 2.21 7.89 -2.43
C ASP A 124 2.69 7.48 -1.03
N SER A 125 3.26 6.29 -0.88
CA SER A 125 3.69 5.78 0.43
C SER A 125 4.70 6.70 1.13
N ILE A 126 5.58 7.37 0.40
CA ILE A 126 6.53 8.35 0.96
C ILE A 126 5.81 9.57 1.58
N ASN A 127 4.65 9.95 1.05
CA ASN A 127 3.89 11.07 1.60
C ASN A 127 3.40 10.84 3.03
N TYR A 128 3.26 9.59 3.47
CA TYR A 128 2.92 9.24 4.86
C TYR A 128 4.05 9.52 5.86
N LEU A 129 5.28 9.70 5.40
CA LEU A 129 6.38 10.17 6.22
C LEU A 129 6.31 11.70 6.36
N THR A 130 5.68 12.19 7.41
CA THR A 130 5.42 13.62 7.59
C THR A 130 6.62 14.40 8.14
N GLU A 131 7.62 13.70 8.72
CA GLU A 131 8.82 14.28 9.31
C GLU A 131 10.06 14.04 8.44
N ASN A 132 10.89 15.07 8.22
CA ASN A 132 12.13 14.93 7.46
C ASN A 132 13.04 13.84 8.02
N ALA A 133 13.14 13.73 9.35
CA ALA A 133 13.95 12.72 10.01
C ALA A 133 13.51 11.28 9.66
N ASP A 134 12.22 11.06 9.43
CA ASP A 134 11.68 9.75 9.05
C ASP A 134 11.97 9.44 7.57
N VAL A 135 11.92 10.45 6.68
CA VAL A 135 12.36 10.31 5.28
C VAL A 135 13.84 9.97 5.22
N GLU A 136 14.68 10.70 5.98
CA GLU A 136 16.13 10.44 6.04
C GLU A 136 16.45 9.02 6.54
N LYS A 137 15.73 8.54 7.56
CA LYS A 137 15.87 7.16 8.05
C LYS A 137 15.50 6.14 6.99
N CYS A 138 14.34 6.31 6.35
CA CYS A 138 13.87 5.42 5.29
C CYS A 138 14.89 5.36 4.14
N PHE A 139 15.33 6.50 3.63
CA PHE A 139 16.28 6.56 2.53
C PHE A 139 17.66 6.01 2.91
N SER A 140 18.11 6.22 4.15
CA SER A 140 19.36 5.64 4.66
C SER A 140 19.29 4.11 4.72
N LEU A 141 18.14 3.55 5.15
CA LEU A 141 17.94 2.11 5.17
C LEU A 141 17.86 1.54 3.75
N VAL A 142 17.14 2.20 2.84
CA VAL A 142 17.13 1.80 1.43
C VAL A 142 18.54 1.78 0.86
N HIS A 143 19.34 2.84 1.08
CA HIS A 143 20.74 2.89 0.64
C HIS A 143 21.58 1.74 1.23
N ASN A 144 21.35 1.39 2.51
CA ASN A 144 22.07 0.32 3.19
C ASN A 144 21.79 -1.07 2.60
N TYR A 145 20.54 -1.30 2.14
CA TYR A 145 20.10 -2.60 1.63
C TYR A 145 20.07 -2.71 0.10
N LEU A 146 20.35 -1.65 -0.63
CA LEU A 146 20.55 -1.73 -2.08
C LEU A 146 21.91 -2.32 -2.45
N ASP A 147 21.92 -3.18 -3.46
CA ASP A 147 23.15 -3.59 -4.13
C ASP A 147 23.92 -2.38 -4.69
N PRO A 148 25.24 -2.47 -4.86
CA PRO A 148 25.99 -1.47 -5.61
C PRO A 148 25.37 -1.24 -6.99
N ASN A 149 25.04 0.01 -7.30
CA ASN A 149 24.28 0.44 -8.50
C ASN A 149 22.81 -0.05 -8.54
N GLY A 150 22.24 -0.47 -7.42
CA GLY A 150 20.81 -0.75 -7.31
C GLY A 150 19.95 0.49 -7.48
N LEU A 151 18.68 0.32 -7.77
CA LEU A 151 17.72 1.39 -8.04
C LEU A 151 16.66 1.50 -6.93
N PHE A 152 16.44 2.72 -6.45
CA PHE A 152 15.27 3.05 -5.64
C PHE A 152 14.27 3.85 -6.48
N LEU A 153 13.09 3.29 -6.69
CA LEU A 153 11.98 3.90 -7.40
C LEU A 153 10.84 4.20 -6.45
N PHE A 154 10.45 5.46 -6.35
CA PHE A 154 9.31 5.88 -5.53
C PHE A 154 8.55 7.01 -6.22
N ASP A 155 7.31 7.21 -5.82
CA ASP A 155 6.50 8.35 -6.23
C ASP A 155 6.05 9.17 -5.03
N VAL A 156 5.67 10.40 -5.31
CA VAL A 156 5.01 11.29 -4.37
C VAL A 156 3.87 12.03 -5.06
N ASN A 157 2.81 12.26 -4.32
CA ASN A 157 1.71 13.09 -4.80
C ASN A 157 2.16 14.52 -5.08
N SER A 158 1.75 15.05 -6.22
CA SER A 158 2.11 16.40 -6.65
C SER A 158 1.48 17.47 -5.74
N PRO A 159 2.09 18.68 -5.67
CA PRO A 159 1.46 19.83 -5.01
C PRO A 159 0.05 20.14 -5.53
N TYR A 160 -0.18 19.96 -6.83
CA TYR A 160 -1.51 20.13 -7.42
C TYR A 160 -2.55 19.21 -6.79
N LYS A 161 -2.19 17.94 -6.52
CA LYS A 161 -3.10 16.97 -5.91
C LYS A 161 -3.50 17.40 -4.50
N PHE A 162 -2.54 17.86 -3.69
CA PHE A 162 -2.83 18.37 -2.34
C PHE A 162 -3.70 19.62 -2.33
N GLU A 163 -3.46 20.56 -3.23
CA GLU A 163 -4.14 21.84 -3.24
C GLU A 163 -5.52 21.80 -3.91
N ASN A 164 -5.70 20.96 -4.93
CA ASN A 164 -6.88 21.00 -5.80
C ASN A 164 -7.71 19.72 -5.76
N VAL A 165 -7.12 18.55 -5.46
CA VAL A 165 -7.85 17.28 -5.39
C VAL A 165 -8.17 16.94 -3.95
N TYR A 166 -7.18 16.90 -3.08
CA TYR A 166 -7.41 16.67 -1.66
C TYR A 166 -8.10 17.89 -1.02
N GLY A 167 -7.39 19.01 -0.91
CA GLY A 167 -7.91 20.24 -0.34
C GLY A 167 -8.67 20.03 0.96
N ASP A 168 -9.83 20.66 1.07
CA ASP A 168 -10.80 20.46 2.16
C ASP A 168 -12.05 19.70 1.65
N ASN A 169 -11.86 18.79 0.70
CA ASN A 169 -12.93 18.02 0.08
C ASN A 169 -13.43 16.90 0.99
N ALA A 170 -14.66 16.47 0.73
CA ALA A 170 -15.25 15.29 1.33
C ALA A 170 -15.82 14.37 0.25
N TYR A 171 -15.67 13.07 0.46
CA TYR A 171 -16.12 12.03 -0.44
C TYR A 171 -16.98 11.03 0.30
N ILE A 172 -17.98 10.50 -0.38
CA ILE A 172 -18.78 9.38 0.08
C ILE A 172 -18.53 8.23 -0.88
N LEU A 173 -18.17 7.09 -0.32
CA LEU A 173 -17.98 5.84 -1.05
C LEU A 173 -18.99 4.83 -0.48
N GLU A 174 -19.80 4.27 -1.34
CA GLU A 174 -20.77 3.27 -0.99
C GLU A 174 -20.61 2.06 -1.91
N ASP A 175 -20.53 0.89 -1.33
CA ASP A 175 -20.54 -0.36 -2.06
C ASP A 175 -21.71 -1.20 -1.57
N GLU A 176 -22.76 -1.22 -2.37
CA GLU A 176 -23.97 -1.98 -2.10
C GLU A 176 -23.81 -3.49 -2.37
N ASN A 177 -22.77 -3.87 -3.14
CA ASN A 177 -22.52 -5.25 -3.52
C ASN A 177 -21.03 -5.53 -3.42
N GLY A 178 -20.56 -5.99 -2.28
CA GLY A 178 -19.24 -6.57 -2.19
C GLY A 178 -18.99 -7.55 -3.37
N ALA A 179 -17.81 -7.54 -3.96
CA ALA A 179 -17.49 -8.31 -5.18
C ALA A 179 -17.77 -9.83 -5.05
N ASP A 180 -17.96 -10.33 -3.83
CA ASP A 180 -18.18 -11.74 -3.51
C ASP A 180 -19.35 -11.98 -2.52
N GLY A 181 -20.32 -11.05 -2.42
CA GLY A 181 -21.44 -11.18 -1.49
C GLY A 181 -21.09 -10.80 -0.05
N GLU A 182 -20.01 -10.06 0.13
CA GLU A 182 -19.66 -9.45 1.40
C GLU A 182 -20.60 -8.29 1.74
N ASN A 183 -20.73 -8.01 3.04
CA ASN A 183 -21.61 -7.00 3.59
C ASN A 183 -21.34 -5.61 3.00
N SER A 184 -22.37 -4.80 2.84
CA SER A 184 -22.26 -3.44 2.33
C SER A 184 -21.34 -2.58 3.22
N VAL A 185 -20.52 -1.75 2.58
CA VAL A 185 -19.64 -0.82 3.27
C VAL A 185 -19.93 0.60 2.81
N PHE A 186 -20.10 1.48 3.77
CA PHE A 186 -20.21 2.92 3.57
C PHE A 186 -19.01 3.61 4.18
N CYS A 187 -18.33 4.48 3.42
CA CYS A 187 -17.22 5.28 3.89
C CYS A 187 -17.49 6.77 3.67
N ALA A 188 -17.47 7.53 4.74
CA ALA A 188 -17.39 8.98 4.69
C ALA A 188 -15.93 9.38 4.88
N TRP A 189 -15.35 10.03 3.87
CA TRP A 189 -13.97 10.46 3.84
C TRP A 189 -13.93 11.99 3.77
N GLN A 190 -13.26 12.63 4.74
CA GLN A 190 -13.08 14.07 4.79
C GLN A 190 -11.60 14.41 4.83
N ASN A 191 -11.17 15.36 3.99
CA ASN A 191 -9.82 15.89 3.95
C ASN A 191 -9.75 17.27 4.63
N ARG A 192 -8.58 17.53 5.21
CA ARG A 192 -8.22 18.86 5.69
C ARG A 192 -6.76 19.14 5.35
N TYR A 193 -6.51 20.06 4.43
CA TYR A 193 -5.17 20.42 4.01
C TYR A 193 -4.71 21.72 4.67
N ASP A 194 -3.62 21.66 5.43
CA ASP A 194 -2.95 22.82 6.00
C ASP A 194 -1.78 23.23 5.08
N ARG A 195 -1.91 24.42 4.48
CA ARG A 195 -0.90 24.95 3.57
C ARG A 195 0.38 25.40 4.25
N GLU A 196 0.34 25.72 5.54
CA GLU A 196 1.52 26.18 6.29
C GLU A 196 2.41 24.99 6.65
N THR A 197 1.83 23.93 7.17
CA THR A 197 2.52 22.69 7.51
C THR A 197 2.72 21.77 6.31
N ARG A 198 1.94 21.98 5.24
CA ARG A 198 1.87 21.11 4.06
C ARG A 198 1.37 19.70 4.37
N ILE A 199 0.60 19.54 5.43
CA ILE A 199 0.02 18.26 5.84
C ILE A 199 -1.45 18.23 5.46
N CYS A 200 -1.88 17.11 4.89
CA CYS A 200 -3.28 16.76 4.67
C CYS A 200 -3.68 15.68 5.67
N ASP A 201 -4.69 15.98 6.47
CA ASP A 201 -5.34 15.02 7.34
C ASP A 201 -6.51 14.38 6.59
N PHE A 202 -6.59 13.06 6.64
CA PHE A 202 -7.68 12.25 6.09
C PHE A 202 -8.44 11.62 7.25
N TYR A 203 -9.71 11.97 7.37
CA TYR A 203 -10.63 11.40 8.35
C TYR A 203 -11.57 10.44 7.64
N LEU A 204 -11.43 9.14 7.91
CA LEU A 204 -12.27 8.10 7.35
C LEU A 204 -13.21 7.58 8.44
N THR A 205 -14.51 7.63 8.16
CA THR A 205 -15.53 6.99 8.98
C THR A 205 -16.18 5.89 8.16
N LEU A 206 -16.00 4.66 8.60
CA LEU A 206 -16.45 3.44 7.94
C LEU A 206 -17.64 2.85 8.69
N PHE A 207 -18.63 2.42 7.95
CA PHE A 207 -19.75 1.64 8.47
C PHE A 207 -19.82 0.34 7.67
N SER A 208 -19.63 -0.78 8.33
CA SER A 208 -19.82 -2.12 7.76
C SER A 208 -21.03 -2.79 8.40
N GLU A 209 -21.82 -3.50 7.60
CA GLU A 209 -22.96 -4.27 8.11
C GLU A 209 -22.47 -5.38 9.04
N ASP A 210 -23.17 -5.59 10.17
CA ASP A 210 -22.85 -6.65 11.11
C ASP A 210 -23.20 -8.02 10.50
N GLU A 211 -22.34 -9.01 10.69
CA GLU A 211 -22.52 -10.38 10.15
C GLU A 211 -23.82 -11.07 10.58
N ASP A 212 -24.40 -10.65 11.69
CA ASP A 212 -25.67 -11.18 12.19
C ASP A 212 -26.88 -10.85 11.28
N GLY A 213 -26.71 -9.96 10.29
CA GLY A 213 -27.74 -9.62 9.29
C GLY A 213 -28.98 -8.95 9.86
N ASP A 214 -28.91 -8.33 11.04
CA ASP A 214 -30.03 -7.68 11.73
C ASP A 214 -30.18 -6.19 11.39
N GLY A 215 -29.43 -5.71 10.38
CA GLY A 215 -29.45 -4.31 9.92
C GLY A 215 -28.66 -3.35 10.80
N ARG A 216 -27.75 -3.86 11.64
CA ARG A 216 -26.82 -3.05 12.40
C ARG A 216 -25.56 -2.80 11.61
N TYR A 217 -24.91 -1.68 11.93
CA TYR A 217 -23.64 -1.30 11.33
C TYR A 217 -22.59 -1.13 12.43
N ILE A 218 -21.40 -1.63 12.14
CA ILE A 218 -20.19 -1.39 12.96
C ILE A 218 -19.52 -0.15 12.41
N ARG A 219 -19.28 0.83 13.29
CA ARG A 219 -18.54 2.05 12.95
C ARG A 219 -17.07 1.90 13.30
N GLN A 220 -16.22 2.32 12.37
CA GLN A 220 -14.78 2.44 12.58
C GLN A 220 -14.32 3.81 12.10
N ASP A 221 -13.44 4.44 12.86
CA ASP A 221 -12.85 5.72 12.49
C ASP A 221 -11.33 5.53 12.34
N GLU A 222 -10.77 6.08 11.26
CA GLU A 222 -9.35 6.11 10.99
C GLU A 222 -8.91 7.51 10.62
N THR A 223 -7.71 7.89 11.03
CA THR A 223 -7.09 9.14 10.64
C THR A 223 -5.73 8.84 10.04
N GLN A 224 -5.49 9.38 8.84
CA GLN A 224 -4.22 9.28 8.14
C GLN A 224 -3.68 10.68 7.86
N HIS A 225 -2.37 10.78 7.69
CA HIS A 225 -1.69 12.04 7.44
C HIS A 225 -0.71 11.87 6.28
N GLU A 226 -0.78 12.76 5.32
CA GLU A 226 0.21 12.85 4.24
C GLU A 226 0.83 14.24 4.20
N ARG A 227 2.13 14.30 3.91
CA ARG A 227 2.84 15.56 3.68
C ARG A 227 3.08 15.77 2.20
N MET A 228 2.83 16.98 1.72
CA MET A 228 3.19 17.42 0.39
C MET A 228 4.69 17.72 0.32
N TYR A 229 5.35 17.06 -0.62
CA TYR A 229 6.77 17.28 -0.93
C TYR A 229 6.92 18.07 -2.24
N LYS A 230 7.92 18.94 -2.28
CA LYS A 230 8.38 19.62 -3.49
C LYS A 230 9.66 18.97 -3.97
N THR A 231 10.03 19.25 -5.21
CA THR A 231 11.24 18.67 -5.86
C THR A 231 12.54 19.05 -5.18
N ASP A 232 12.53 20.10 -4.39
CA ASP A 232 13.70 20.66 -3.69
C ASP A 232 13.73 20.34 -2.19
N ASP A 233 12.73 19.60 -1.69
CA ASP A 233 12.74 19.03 -0.34
C ASP A 233 13.59 17.76 -0.29
#